data_c9dda7caf8877da956421fa76ec8ae4b
#
_entry.id   c9dda7caf8877da956421fa76ec8ae4b
#
_cell.length_a   1.000
_cell.length_b   1.000
_cell.length_c   1.000
_cell.angle_alpha   90.00
_cell.angle_beta   90.00
_cell.angle_gamma   90.00
#
_symmetry.space_group_name_H-M   'P 1'
#
loop_
_entity.id
_entity.type
_entity.pdbx_description
1 polymer ?
#
loop_
_entity_poly.entity_id
_entity_poly.type
_entity_poly.pdbx_seq_one_letter_code
_entity_poly.pdbx_strand_id
1 'polypeptide(L)'
;GMSTSLVVAKMQDAAKAHGKDYKIWAVEQGEIQNELGNFDVLLLGPQVRHLQRKVKATVGDSAPVAVIDALAYGRCNGAAILKQAEDLVNNG
;
A
#
# COMPACT_ATOMS: atom_id res chain seq x y z
N GLY A 1 -5.28 6.55 10.32
CA GLY A 1 -5.81 6.23 11.61
C GLY A 1 -5.12 5.03 12.24
N MET A 2 -5.66 4.59 13.37
CA MET A 2 -5.08 3.47 14.10
C MET A 2 -5.05 2.19 13.29
N SER A 3 -6.11 1.93 12.49
CA SER A 3 -6.15 0.71 11.67
C SER A 3 -5.07 0.71 10.60
N THR A 4 -4.75 1.87 10.02
CA THR A 4 -3.68 1.96 9.03
C THR A 4 -2.33 1.63 9.64
N SER A 5 -2.05 2.14 10.85
CA SER A 5 -0.80 1.86 11.54
C SER A 5 -0.66 0.36 11.84
N LEU A 6 -1.76 -0.29 12.24
CA LEU A 6 -1.74 -1.72 12.51
C LEU A 6 -1.50 -2.52 11.24
N VAL A 7 -2.16 -2.13 10.14
CA VAL A 7 -1.96 -2.79 8.85
C VAL A 7 -0.50 -2.69 8.41
N VAL A 8 0.09 -1.51 8.52
CA VAL A 8 1.51 -1.32 8.17
C VAL A 8 2.40 -2.22 9.01
N ALA A 9 2.16 -2.29 10.33
CA ALA A 9 2.94 -3.14 11.20
C ALA A 9 2.82 -4.61 10.82
N LYS A 10 1.62 -5.06 10.48
CA LYS A 10 1.40 -6.45 10.07
C LYS A 10 2.08 -6.76 8.74
N MET A 11 2.09 -5.81 7.83
CA MET A 11 2.81 -5.98 6.56
C MET A 11 4.31 -6.05 6.79
N GLN A 12 4.84 -5.21 7.67
CA GLN A 12 6.26 -5.23 8.02
C GLN A 12 6.66 -6.58 8.64
N ASP A 13 5.80 -7.10 9.53
CA ASP A 13 6.04 -8.40 10.14
C ASP A 13 6.04 -9.52 9.09
N ALA A 14 5.09 -9.48 8.15
CA ALA A 14 5.02 -10.47 7.08
C ALA A 14 6.25 -10.42 6.18
N ALA A 15 6.73 -9.23 5.86
CA ALA A 15 7.94 -9.08 5.05
C ALA A 15 9.14 -9.70 5.75
N LYS A 16 9.31 -9.42 7.03
CA LYS A 16 10.41 -10.00 7.82
C LYS A 16 10.32 -11.52 7.88
N ALA A 17 9.10 -12.04 8.08
CA ALA A 17 8.89 -13.49 8.18
C ALA A 17 9.29 -14.19 6.88
N HIS A 18 9.19 -13.51 5.75
CA HIS A 18 9.55 -14.07 4.44
C HIS A 18 10.95 -13.66 3.98
N GLY A 19 11.74 -13.07 4.87
CA GLY A 19 13.11 -12.66 4.53
C GLY A 19 13.20 -11.52 3.53
N LYS A 20 12.15 -10.70 3.45
CA LYS A 20 12.11 -9.56 2.52
C LYS A 20 12.54 -8.28 3.22
N ASP A 21 13.34 -7.49 2.54
CA ASP A 21 13.81 -6.21 3.06
C ASP A 21 13.03 -5.06 2.41
N TYR A 22 11.72 -5.05 2.67
CA TYR A 22 10.84 -4.02 2.12
C TYR A 22 10.70 -2.86 3.09
N LYS A 23 10.70 -1.66 2.53
CA LYS A 23 10.36 -0.46 3.29
C LYS A 23 8.86 -0.21 3.13
N ILE A 24 8.12 -0.33 4.22
CA ILE A 24 6.67 -0.19 4.23
C ILE A 24 6.29 0.91 5.20
N TRP A 25 5.57 1.91 4.68
CA TRP A 25 5.16 3.04 5.53
C TRP A 25 3.83 3.58 5.03
N ALA A 26 3.19 4.41 5.84
CA ALA A 26 1.94 5.06 5.48
C ALA A 26 2.16 6.56 5.41
N VAL A 27 1.45 7.19 4.49
CA VAL A 27 1.44 8.65 4.37
C VAL A 27 0.00 9.13 4.20
N GLU A 28 -0.23 10.38 4.52
CA GLU A 28 -1.52 11.00 4.24
C GLU A 28 -1.58 11.38 2.77
N GLN A 29 -2.81 11.50 2.25
CA GLN A 29 -3.03 11.80 0.84
C GLN A 29 -2.26 13.05 0.39
N GLY A 30 -2.24 14.09 1.22
CA GLY A 30 -1.56 15.34 0.87
C GLY A 30 -0.06 15.21 0.75
N GLU A 31 0.52 14.13 1.27
CA GLU A 31 1.97 13.88 1.23
C GLU A 31 2.41 13.01 0.07
N ILE A 32 1.49 12.43 -0.67
CA ILE A 32 1.83 11.50 -1.77
C ILE A 32 2.75 12.19 -2.78
N GLN A 33 2.44 13.44 -3.12
CA GLN A 33 3.22 14.18 -4.10
C GLN A 33 4.68 14.32 -3.67
N ASN A 34 4.94 14.43 -2.38
CA ASN A 34 6.29 14.56 -1.83
C ASN A 34 7.04 13.23 -1.82
N GLU A 35 6.33 12.12 -2.00
CA GLU A 35 6.91 10.78 -1.98
C GLU A 35 7.10 10.18 -3.38
N LEU A 36 6.75 10.92 -4.42
CA LEU A 36 6.88 10.41 -5.79
C LEU A 36 8.32 10.00 -6.07
N GLY A 37 8.48 8.81 -6.64
CA GLY A 37 9.80 8.26 -6.91
C GLY A 37 10.42 7.50 -5.74
N ASN A 38 9.81 7.56 -4.56
CA ASN A 38 10.35 6.90 -3.37
C ASN A 38 9.67 5.56 -3.08
N PHE A 39 8.68 5.16 -3.89
CA PHE A 39 7.97 3.90 -3.68
C PHE A 39 7.75 3.18 -5.01
N ASP A 40 7.58 1.87 -4.93
CA ASP A 40 7.36 1.01 -6.10
C ASP A 40 5.89 0.67 -6.31
N VAL A 41 5.07 0.86 -5.29
CA VAL A 41 3.62 0.61 -5.35
C VAL A 41 2.94 1.44 -4.28
N LEU A 42 1.74 1.94 -4.60
CA LEU A 42 0.93 2.67 -3.64
C LEU A 42 -0.39 1.94 -3.44
N LEU A 43 -0.71 1.65 -2.20
CA LEU A 43 -1.95 0.97 -1.84
C LEU A 43 -2.85 1.93 -1.06
N LEU A 44 -4.13 1.96 -1.44
CA LEU A 44 -5.14 2.77 -0.76
C LEU A 44 -5.98 1.88 0.15
N GLY A 45 -6.21 2.32 1.37
CA GLY A 45 -7.17 1.63 2.23
C GLY A 45 -8.57 1.69 1.62
N PRO A 46 -9.42 0.68 1.88
CA PRO A 46 -10.77 0.68 1.31
C PRO A 46 -11.60 1.91 1.71
N GLN A 47 -11.33 2.49 2.87
CA GLN A 47 -12.06 3.66 3.36
C GLN A 47 -11.81 4.91 2.52
N VAL A 48 -10.75 4.92 1.71
CA VAL A 48 -10.43 6.03 0.82
C VAL A 48 -10.42 5.61 -0.65
N ARG A 49 -11.12 4.53 -0.97
CA ARG A 49 -11.18 4.02 -2.36
C ARG A 49 -11.70 5.06 -3.34
N HIS A 50 -12.52 5.98 -2.88
CA HIS A 50 -13.06 7.05 -3.72
C HIS A 50 -11.97 8.00 -4.22
N LEU A 51 -10.79 7.97 -3.62
CA LEU A 51 -9.66 8.81 -4.03
C LEU A 51 -8.78 8.14 -5.10
N GLN A 52 -9.09 6.93 -5.52
CA GLN A 52 -8.23 6.15 -6.42
C GLN A 52 -7.91 6.90 -7.71
N ARG A 53 -8.92 7.48 -8.35
CA ARG A 53 -8.70 8.21 -9.60
C ARG A 53 -7.77 9.40 -9.39
N LYS A 54 -8.01 10.17 -8.33
CA LYS A 54 -7.21 11.34 -8.02
C LYS A 54 -5.76 10.95 -7.70
N VAL A 55 -5.59 9.89 -6.92
CA VAL A 55 -4.25 9.40 -6.56
C VAL A 55 -3.51 8.87 -7.78
N LYS A 56 -4.20 8.13 -8.64
CA LYS A 56 -3.60 7.65 -9.90
C LYS A 56 -3.12 8.81 -10.78
N ALA A 57 -3.90 9.88 -10.84
CA ALA A 57 -3.51 11.06 -11.60
C ALA A 57 -2.26 11.71 -11.01
N THR A 58 -2.15 11.76 -9.69
CA THR A 58 -0.98 12.32 -9.01
C THR A 58 0.27 11.45 -9.22
N VAL A 59 0.11 10.14 -9.09
CA VAL A 59 1.24 9.19 -9.21
C VAL A 59 1.65 9.00 -10.68
N GLY A 60 0.68 9.01 -11.58
CA GLY A 60 0.93 8.81 -13.01
C GLY A 60 1.53 7.45 -13.26
N ASP A 61 2.55 7.42 -14.12
CA ASP A 61 3.21 6.18 -14.52
C ASP A 61 4.36 5.78 -13.58
N SER A 62 4.56 6.53 -12.50
CA SER A 62 5.67 6.28 -11.56
C SER A 62 5.56 4.93 -10.88
N ALA A 63 4.34 4.51 -10.55
CA ALA A 63 4.12 3.28 -9.81
C ALA A 63 2.65 2.86 -9.96
N PRO A 64 2.36 1.56 -9.81
CA PRO A 64 0.96 1.11 -9.78
C PRO A 64 0.26 1.60 -8.52
N VAL A 65 -1.03 1.87 -8.65
CA VAL A 65 -1.91 2.31 -7.56
C VAL A 65 -3.10 1.35 -7.52
N ALA A 66 -3.39 0.83 -6.36
CA ALA A 66 -4.54 -0.08 -6.20
C ALA A 66 -5.17 0.11 -4.83
N VAL A 67 -6.42 -0.35 -4.70
CA VAL A 67 -7.12 -0.37 -3.43
C VAL A 67 -6.89 -1.73 -2.77
N ILE A 68 -6.56 -1.71 -1.48
CA ILE A 68 -6.36 -2.94 -0.71
C ILE A 68 -7.67 -3.71 -0.66
N ASP A 69 -7.59 -5.03 -0.80
CA ASP A 69 -8.76 -5.90 -0.61
C ASP A 69 -9.42 -5.60 0.73
N ALA A 70 -10.73 -5.31 0.70
CA ALA A 70 -11.45 -4.88 1.89
C ALA A 70 -11.44 -5.93 3.00
N LEU A 71 -11.54 -7.20 2.65
CA LEU A 71 -11.53 -8.28 3.64
C LEU A 71 -10.16 -8.41 4.30
N ALA A 72 -9.10 -8.37 3.51
CA ALA A 72 -7.74 -8.43 4.04
C ALA A 72 -7.45 -7.23 4.93
N TYR A 73 -7.91 -6.06 4.52
CA TYR A 73 -7.71 -4.84 5.32
C TYR A 73 -8.46 -4.93 6.65
N GLY A 74 -9.71 -5.35 6.60
CA GLY A 74 -10.54 -5.47 7.81
C GLY A 74 -9.99 -6.48 8.81
N ARG A 75 -9.30 -7.50 8.33
CA ARG A 75 -8.67 -8.52 9.17
C ARG A 75 -7.24 -8.21 9.53
N CYS A 76 -6.73 -7.08 9.06
CA CYS A 76 -5.32 -6.71 9.22
C CYS A 76 -4.40 -7.84 8.76
N ASN A 77 -4.76 -8.48 7.64
CA ASN A 77 -4.00 -9.59 7.09
C ASN A 77 -2.80 -9.06 6.29
N GLY A 78 -1.73 -8.75 7.03
CA GLY A 78 -0.54 -8.16 6.42
C GLY A 78 0.07 -9.01 5.32
N ALA A 79 0.06 -10.34 5.47
CA ALA A 79 0.62 -11.23 4.46
C ALA A 79 -0.16 -11.15 3.15
N ALA A 80 -1.49 -11.13 3.22
CA ALA A 80 -2.31 -11.04 2.01
C ALA A 80 -2.15 -9.69 1.32
N ILE A 81 -2.09 -8.62 2.11
CA ILE A 81 -1.89 -7.27 1.57
C ILE A 81 -0.52 -7.14 0.93
N LEU A 82 0.50 -7.68 1.59
CA LEU A 82 1.86 -7.68 1.05
C LEU A 82 1.92 -8.44 -0.29
N LYS A 83 1.24 -9.57 -0.37
CA LYS A 83 1.18 -10.34 -1.62
C LYS A 83 0.50 -9.54 -2.72
N GLN A 84 -0.56 -8.81 -2.38
CA GLN A 84 -1.22 -7.94 -3.35
C GLN A 84 -0.24 -6.89 -3.90
N ALA A 85 0.54 -6.29 -3.01
CA ALA A 85 1.55 -5.30 -3.41
C ALA A 85 2.62 -5.94 -4.31
N GLU A 86 3.12 -7.11 -3.92
CA GLU A 86 4.13 -7.81 -4.71
C GLU A 86 3.63 -8.17 -6.10
N ASP A 87 2.38 -8.63 -6.20
CA ASP A 87 1.79 -8.98 -7.49
C ASP A 87 1.70 -7.75 -8.40
N LEU A 88 1.37 -6.59 -7.84
CA LEU A 88 1.30 -5.35 -8.61
C LEU A 88 2.66 -4.93 -9.14
N VAL A 89 3.69 -5.04 -8.32
CA VAL A 89 5.06 -4.70 -8.72
C VAL A 89 5.56 -5.66 -9.79
N ASN A 90 5.31 -6.96 -9.61
CA ASN A 90 5.82 -7.98 -10.52
C ASN A 90 5.07 -8.04 -11.84
N ASN A 91 3.80 -7.63 -11.86
CA ASN A 91 2.96 -7.70 -13.05
C ASN A 91 2.75 -6.33 -13.70
N GLY A 92 3.22 -5.32 -13.06
CA GLY A 92 3.11 -3.96 -13.58
C GLY A 92 4.31 -3.61 -14.40
#